data_673faa684053001e42c5ceafe8ec8f66
#
_entry.id   673faa684053001e42c5ceafe8ec8f66
#
_cell.length_a   1.000
_cell.length_b   1.000
_cell.length_c   1.000
_cell.angle_alpha   90.00
_cell.angle_beta   90.00
_cell.angle_gamma   90.00
#
_symmetry.space_group_name_H-M   'P 1'
#
loop_
_entity.id
_entity.type
_entity.pdbx_description
1 polymer ?
#
loop_
_entity_poly.entity_id
_entity_poly.type
_entity_poly.pdbx_seq_one_letter_code
_entity_poly.pdbx_strand_id
1 'polypeptide(L)'
;MHLKTRIAALILIALTMTAARAAGADVVTDANARAAEIASKHPGTPPAVRIMAFVQVSVFEAVNAITGRYPALQAKIAAPPDSSVDAAVAAATRTVLLKLMPSQGAAIDADYEAALKRVPNGPAKSKGIAVGEQAATACLARTDDATSPDTYRPHTTPGVYVPTMLPAVPNWGKRKPWVLSSGAQLRPGPPPALTSETWARDYNEIKALGAKNSTQRTPEQTAIARFWEATAPAVYWPVARSVATMPGRDVTANARLLAIAGMAMDDALVAVFDAKYTYNFWRPITAIRSGDLDGNDATDRDASWAPFIDTPMHPEYPCAHCIVSSSLGAVLKAELGATPSPTLSSTSALAGGAVRTWKSVDEFVQEVAVARIYDGVHYRNSTEVGSAMGKQIGELAVKGFPKPIR
;
A
#
# COMPACT_ATOMS: atom_id res chain seq x y z
N MET A 1 40.75 -59.83 -18.17
CA MET A 1 40.25 -58.50 -18.59
C MET A 1 38.90 -58.30 -17.93
N HIS A 2 38.84 -57.67 -16.76
CA HIS A 2 37.60 -57.47 -15.98
C HIS A 2 37.29 -55.98 -15.91
N LEU A 3 36.22 -55.63 -16.57
CA LEU A 3 35.66 -54.28 -16.59
C LEU A 3 34.77 -54.13 -15.30
N LYS A 4 35.18 -53.31 -14.35
CA LYS A 4 34.39 -53.00 -13.15
C LYS A 4 33.51 -51.78 -13.40
N THR A 5 32.22 -52.03 -13.57
CA THR A 5 31.19 -51.00 -13.65
C THR A 5 30.98 -50.39 -12.26
N ARG A 6 31.23 -49.10 -12.09
CA ARG A 6 30.89 -48.31 -10.90
C ARG A 6 29.54 -47.68 -11.12
N ILE A 7 28.53 -48.12 -10.37
CA ILE A 7 27.23 -47.48 -10.27
C ILE A 7 27.37 -46.33 -9.25
N ALA A 8 27.28 -45.12 -9.71
CA ALA A 8 27.18 -43.94 -8.84
C ALA A 8 25.72 -43.74 -8.45
N ALA A 9 25.38 -43.95 -7.19
CA ALA A 9 24.08 -43.63 -6.63
C ALA A 9 24.02 -42.13 -6.38
N LEU A 10 23.22 -41.40 -7.17
CA LEU A 10 22.84 -40.00 -6.90
C LEU A 10 21.79 -40.00 -5.78
N ILE A 11 22.23 -39.63 -4.60
CA ILE A 11 21.30 -39.31 -3.49
C ILE A 11 20.78 -37.89 -3.73
N LEU A 12 19.53 -37.78 -4.17
CA LEU A 12 18.81 -36.53 -4.30
C LEU A 12 18.35 -36.10 -2.90
N ILE A 13 19.14 -35.25 -2.24
CA ILE A 13 18.72 -34.60 -0.98
C ILE A 13 17.72 -33.52 -1.34
N ALA A 14 16.43 -33.80 -1.19
CA ALA A 14 15.39 -32.79 -1.20
C ALA A 14 15.53 -31.94 0.07
N LEU A 15 16.17 -30.78 -0.06
CA LEU A 15 16.15 -29.74 1.00
C LEU A 15 14.71 -29.21 1.09
N THR A 16 13.93 -29.72 2.01
CA THR A 16 12.70 -29.05 2.47
C THR A 16 13.12 -27.82 3.26
N MET A 17 13.16 -26.68 2.62
CA MET A 17 13.26 -25.39 3.31
C MET A 17 11.95 -25.18 4.10
N THR A 18 11.90 -25.64 5.32
CA THR A 18 10.97 -25.12 6.33
C THR A 18 11.45 -23.70 6.62
N ALA A 19 10.82 -22.70 6.02
CA ALA A 19 11.05 -21.32 6.38
C ALA A 19 10.79 -21.19 7.89
N ALA A 20 11.85 -20.96 8.67
CA ALA A 20 11.71 -20.70 10.10
C ALA A 20 10.78 -19.48 10.25
N ARG A 21 9.66 -19.67 10.96
CA ARG A 21 8.74 -18.58 11.25
C ARG A 21 9.51 -17.54 12.06
N ALA A 22 9.48 -16.27 11.62
CA ALA A 22 10.09 -15.19 12.38
C ALA A 22 9.50 -15.16 13.80
N ALA A 23 10.33 -14.97 14.82
CA ALA A 23 9.84 -14.86 16.19
C ALA A 23 8.80 -13.72 16.26
N GLY A 24 7.56 -14.05 16.69
CA GLY A 24 6.43 -13.12 16.73
C GLY A 24 5.49 -13.17 15.50
N ALA A 25 5.81 -13.92 14.44
CA ALA A 25 4.88 -14.12 13.33
C ALA A 25 3.72 -15.05 13.74
N ASP A 26 2.50 -14.69 13.34
CA ASP A 26 1.27 -15.43 13.58
C ASP A 26 0.50 -15.67 12.27
N VAL A 27 -0.66 -16.32 12.37
CA VAL A 27 -1.49 -16.63 11.20
C VAL A 27 -1.95 -15.37 10.45
N VAL A 28 -2.14 -14.26 11.16
CA VAL A 28 -2.60 -12.98 10.56
C VAL A 28 -1.47 -12.34 9.76
N THR A 29 -0.26 -12.33 10.28
CA THR A 29 0.91 -11.79 9.57
C THR A 29 1.30 -12.66 8.38
N ASP A 30 1.17 -13.99 8.48
CA ASP A 30 1.39 -14.92 7.38
C ASP A 30 0.34 -14.69 6.26
N ALA A 31 -0.95 -14.60 6.63
CA ALA A 31 -2.03 -14.33 5.67
C ALA A 31 -1.87 -12.97 4.99
N ASN A 32 -1.45 -11.93 5.73
CA ASN A 32 -1.15 -10.62 5.16
C ASN A 32 -0.04 -10.70 4.10
N ALA A 33 1.04 -11.45 4.39
CA ALA A 33 2.15 -11.59 3.45
C ALA A 33 1.68 -12.23 2.13
N ARG A 34 0.93 -13.34 2.20
CA ARG A 34 0.41 -14.05 1.03
C ARG A 34 -0.62 -13.23 0.26
N ALA A 35 -1.53 -12.57 0.98
CA ALA A 35 -2.50 -11.68 0.35
C ALA A 35 -1.83 -10.51 -0.39
N ALA A 36 -0.75 -9.93 0.18
CA ALA A 36 0.00 -8.86 -0.45
C ALA A 36 0.71 -9.32 -1.74
N GLU A 37 1.28 -10.53 -1.76
CA GLU A 37 1.86 -11.14 -2.96
C GLU A 37 0.80 -11.29 -4.07
N ILE A 38 -0.39 -11.79 -3.73
CA ILE A 38 -1.50 -11.98 -4.69
C ILE A 38 -2.03 -10.64 -5.17
N ALA A 39 -2.33 -9.71 -4.26
CA ALA A 39 -2.86 -8.39 -4.60
C ALA A 39 -1.89 -7.56 -5.46
N SER A 40 -0.57 -7.75 -5.28
CA SER A 40 0.46 -7.08 -6.09
C SER A 40 0.46 -7.50 -7.56
N LYS A 41 -0.24 -8.58 -7.92
CA LYS A 41 -0.44 -8.99 -9.32
C LYS A 41 -1.54 -8.20 -10.02
N HIS A 42 -2.31 -7.40 -9.29
CA HIS A 42 -3.28 -6.49 -9.90
C HIS A 42 -2.54 -5.36 -10.63
N PRO A 43 -2.91 -5.02 -11.89
CA PRO A 43 -2.17 -4.04 -12.68
C PRO A 43 -2.29 -2.60 -12.16
N GLY A 44 -3.31 -2.30 -11.36
CA GLY A 44 -3.54 -0.96 -10.79
C GLY A 44 -3.27 -0.92 -9.29
N THR A 45 -2.47 0.05 -8.84
CA THR A 45 -2.13 0.23 -7.43
C THR A 45 -3.34 0.53 -6.54
N PRO A 46 -4.25 1.47 -6.87
CA PRO A 46 -5.39 1.76 -6.01
C PRO A 46 -6.31 0.56 -5.79
N PRO A 47 -6.69 -0.21 -6.81
CA PRO A 47 -7.42 -1.46 -6.61
C PRO A 47 -6.67 -2.47 -5.73
N ALA A 48 -5.37 -2.64 -5.92
CA ALA A 48 -4.57 -3.58 -5.13
C ALA A 48 -4.55 -3.22 -3.63
N VAL A 49 -4.44 -1.93 -3.29
CA VAL A 49 -4.51 -1.44 -1.91
C VAL A 49 -5.90 -1.67 -1.33
N ARG A 50 -6.96 -1.40 -2.10
CA ARG A 50 -8.34 -1.63 -1.67
C ARG A 50 -8.63 -3.10 -1.41
N ILE A 51 -8.14 -4.00 -2.27
CA ILE A 51 -8.23 -5.46 -2.05
C ILE A 51 -7.63 -5.82 -0.68
N MET A 52 -6.46 -5.30 -0.37
CA MET A 52 -5.80 -5.55 0.91
C MET A 52 -6.60 -4.99 2.09
N ALA A 53 -7.23 -3.81 1.95
CA ALA A 53 -8.11 -3.27 3.00
C ALA A 53 -9.28 -4.22 3.28
N PHE A 54 -9.96 -4.73 2.25
CA PHE A 54 -11.02 -5.73 2.40
C PHE A 54 -10.52 -7.00 3.08
N VAL A 55 -9.35 -7.51 2.69
CA VAL A 55 -8.75 -8.69 3.34
C VAL A 55 -8.51 -8.43 4.82
N GLN A 56 -7.84 -7.32 5.18
CA GLN A 56 -7.44 -7.08 6.56
C GLN A 56 -8.63 -6.76 7.47
N VAL A 57 -9.64 -6.05 6.97
CA VAL A 57 -10.88 -5.80 7.73
C VAL A 57 -11.64 -7.11 7.94
N SER A 58 -11.77 -7.96 6.93
CA SER A 58 -12.43 -9.27 7.06
C SER A 58 -11.69 -10.19 8.04
N VAL A 59 -10.37 -10.18 8.00
CA VAL A 59 -9.55 -10.94 8.97
C VAL A 59 -9.74 -10.41 10.39
N PHE A 60 -9.76 -9.08 10.58
CA PHE A 60 -10.03 -8.50 11.89
C PHE A 60 -11.41 -8.91 12.41
N GLU A 61 -12.45 -8.79 11.60
CA GLU A 61 -13.82 -9.16 12.01
C GLU A 61 -13.91 -10.65 12.40
N ALA A 62 -13.26 -11.54 11.63
CA ALA A 62 -13.26 -12.95 11.92
C ALA A 62 -12.52 -13.27 13.23
N VAL A 63 -11.35 -12.69 13.45
CA VAL A 63 -10.56 -12.86 14.68
C VAL A 63 -11.31 -12.27 15.87
N ASN A 64 -11.82 -11.05 15.72
CA ASN A 64 -12.52 -10.35 16.78
C ASN A 64 -13.84 -11.02 17.18
N ALA A 65 -14.58 -11.62 16.23
CA ALA A 65 -15.79 -12.38 16.52
C ALA A 65 -15.52 -13.56 17.46
N ILE A 66 -14.36 -14.21 17.32
CA ILE A 66 -13.96 -15.34 18.16
C ILE A 66 -13.38 -14.87 19.51
N THR A 67 -12.55 -13.82 19.50
CA THR A 67 -11.83 -13.35 20.69
C THR A 67 -12.63 -12.36 21.55
N GLY A 68 -13.64 -11.70 20.97
CA GLY A 68 -14.55 -10.80 21.67
C GLY A 68 -13.92 -9.56 22.28
N ARG A 69 -12.76 -9.09 21.78
CA ARG A 69 -11.99 -7.99 22.38
C ARG A 69 -12.52 -6.60 22.06
N TYR A 70 -13.12 -6.43 20.89
CA TYR A 70 -13.59 -5.14 20.38
C TYR A 70 -15.06 -5.19 19.99
N PRO A 71 -15.79 -4.06 19.96
CA PRO A 71 -17.04 -3.99 19.22
C PRO A 71 -16.85 -4.37 17.76
N ALA A 72 -17.88 -4.95 17.12
CA ALA A 72 -17.85 -5.22 15.69
C ALA A 72 -17.66 -3.93 14.89
N LEU A 73 -16.83 -3.95 13.86
CA LEU A 73 -16.54 -2.80 13.01
C LEU A 73 -17.57 -2.65 11.88
N GLN A 74 -17.92 -3.74 11.20
CA GLN A 74 -18.86 -3.75 10.06
C GLN A 74 -20.17 -4.48 10.40
N ALA A 75 -20.07 -5.69 10.92
CA ALA A 75 -21.23 -6.52 11.24
C ALA A 75 -20.95 -7.42 12.45
N LYS A 76 -21.98 -7.64 13.27
CA LYS A 76 -21.88 -8.60 14.37
C LYS A 76 -21.91 -10.02 13.81
N ILE A 77 -20.78 -10.70 13.87
CA ILE A 77 -20.63 -12.10 13.45
C ILE A 77 -20.82 -13.00 14.67
N ALA A 78 -21.68 -14.01 14.54
CA ALA A 78 -21.86 -15.03 15.58
C ALA A 78 -20.71 -16.04 15.48
N ALA A 79 -19.89 -16.14 16.52
CA ALA A 79 -18.77 -17.08 16.57
C ALA A 79 -18.86 -17.96 17.82
N PRO A 80 -18.92 -19.30 17.67
CA PRO A 80 -18.76 -20.21 18.80
C PRO A 80 -17.38 -20.01 19.43
N PRO A 81 -17.26 -20.02 20.79
CA PRO A 81 -16.01 -19.72 21.48
C PRO A 81 -14.84 -20.68 21.15
N ASP A 82 -15.18 -21.90 20.74
CA ASP A 82 -14.22 -22.95 20.37
C ASP A 82 -13.85 -22.94 18.87
N SER A 83 -14.19 -21.87 18.13
CA SER A 83 -13.84 -21.73 16.71
C SER A 83 -12.34 -21.54 16.54
N SER A 84 -11.75 -22.20 15.52
CA SER A 84 -10.33 -22.01 15.19
C SER A 84 -10.09 -20.63 14.57
N VAL A 85 -9.29 -19.80 15.22
CA VAL A 85 -8.85 -18.51 14.69
C VAL A 85 -8.06 -18.68 13.39
N ASP A 86 -7.15 -19.66 13.34
CA ASP A 86 -6.34 -19.92 12.16
C ASP A 86 -7.19 -20.29 10.93
N ALA A 87 -8.22 -21.12 11.12
CA ALA A 87 -9.14 -21.46 10.05
C ALA A 87 -10.00 -20.26 9.62
N ALA A 88 -10.39 -19.40 10.58
CA ALA A 88 -11.17 -18.21 10.29
C ALA A 88 -10.38 -17.17 9.46
N VAL A 89 -9.11 -16.94 9.81
CA VAL A 89 -8.19 -16.08 9.05
C VAL A 89 -7.99 -16.61 7.64
N ALA A 90 -7.75 -17.91 7.48
CA ALA A 90 -7.55 -18.53 6.17
C ALA A 90 -8.81 -18.38 5.29
N ALA A 91 -10.00 -18.66 5.85
CA ALA A 91 -11.26 -18.58 5.13
C ALA A 91 -11.64 -17.15 4.76
N ALA A 92 -11.46 -16.18 5.68
CA ALA A 92 -11.71 -14.76 5.40
C ALA A 92 -10.83 -14.24 4.26
N THR A 93 -9.52 -14.54 4.31
CA THR A 93 -8.56 -14.16 3.28
C THR A 93 -8.93 -14.74 1.92
N ARG A 94 -9.19 -16.06 1.86
CA ARG A 94 -9.59 -16.74 0.63
C ARG A 94 -10.86 -16.15 0.01
N THR A 95 -11.90 -15.97 0.81
CA THR A 95 -13.21 -15.49 0.33
C THR A 95 -13.10 -14.11 -0.32
N VAL A 96 -12.38 -13.18 0.32
CA VAL A 96 -12.14 -11.85 -0.25
C VAL A 96 -11.33 -11.93 -1.53
N LEU A 97 -10.21 -12.65 -1.51
CA LEU A 97 -9.31 -12.73 -2.68
C LEU A 97 -9.97 -13.42 -3.86
N LEU A 98 -10.72 -14.51 -3.68
CA LEU A 98 -11.45 -15.16 -4.79
C LEU A 98 -12.49 -14.22 -5.42
N LYS A 99 -13.15 -13.39 -4.60
CA LYS A 99 -14.14 -12.43 -5.12
C LYS A 99 -13.51 -11.31 -5.92
N LEU A 100 -12.37 -10.77 -5.43
CA LEU A 100 -11.75 -9.56 -5.98
C LEU A 100 -10.60 -9.84 -6.97
N MET A 101 -10.02 -11.04 -6.91
CA MET A 101 -8.90 -11.50 -7.75
C MET A 101 -9.17 -12.90 -8.37
N PRO A 102 -10.30 -13.11 -9.05
CA PRO A 102 -10.69 -14.46 -9.53
C PRO A 102 -9.65 -15.08 -10.49
N SER A 103 -8.89 -14.25 -11.20
CA SER A 103 -7.79 -14.71 -12.07
C SER A 103 -6.63 -15.38 -11.32
N GLN A 104 -6.54 -15.21 -10.00
CA GLN A 104 -5.53 -15.82 -9.14
C GLN A 104 -6.06 -17.04 -8.36
N GLY A 105 -7.23 -17.58 -8.72
CA GLY A 105 -7.95 -18.62 -7.99
C GLY A 105 -7.09 -19.81 -7.59
N ALA A 106 -6.30 -20.36 -8.51
CA ALA A 106 -5.42 -21.51 -8.21
C ALA A 106 -4.37 -21.21 -7.12
N ALA A 107 -3.77 -20.03 -7.12
CA ALA A 107 -2.80 -19.63 -6.10
C ALA A 107 -3.49 -19.37 -4.75
N ILE A 108 -4.67 -18.76 -4.77
CA ILE A 108 -5.49 -18.50 -3.58
C ILE A 108 -5.92 -19.79 -2.91
N ASP A 109 -6.40 -20.77 -3.69
CA ASP A 109 -6.81 -22.08 -3.17
C ASP A 109 -5.62 -22.87 -2.63
N ALA A 110 -4.47 -22.85 -3.29
CA ALA A 110 -3.25 -23.49 -2.80
C ALA A 110 -2.79 -22.93 -1.46
N ASP A 111 -2.80 -21.60 -1.29
CA ASP A 111 -2.45 -20.93 -0.02
C ASP A 111 -3.46 -21.28 1.10
N TYR A 112 -4.74 -21.32 0.78
CA TYR A 112 -5.80 -21.72 1.69
C TYR A 112 -5.64 -23.16 2.18
N GLU A 113 -5.45 -24.10 1.25
CA GLU A 113 -5.22 -25.51 1.60
C GLU A 113 -3.97 -25.68 2.47
N ALA A 114 -2.88 -25.01 2.13
CA ALA A 114 -1.66 -25.04 2.92
C ALA A 114 -1.87 -24.49 4.34
N ALA A 115 -2.66 -23.42 4.49
CA ALA A 115 -3.03 -22.89 5.80
C ALA A 115 -3.88 -23.89 6.59
N LEU A 116 -4.90 -24.48 5.97
CA LEU A 116 -5.81 -25.43 6.64
C LEU A 116 -5.16 -26.77 7.01
N LYS A 117 -4.10 -27.20 6.30
CA LYS A 117 -3.33 -28.40 6.66
C LYS A 117 -2.65 -28.27 8.04
N ARG A 118 -2.37 -27.04 8.50
CA ARG A 118 -1.78 -26.78 9.82
C ARG A 118 -2.81 -26.76 10.95
N VAL A 119 -4.11 -26.73 10.63
CA VAL A 119 -5.20 -26.70 11.60
C VAL A 119 -5.71 -28.12 11.84
N PRO A 120 -5.74 -28.62 13.09
CA PRO A 120 -6.29 -29.93 13.38
C PRO A 120 -7.72 -30.11 12.85
N ASN A 121 -8.00 -31.28 12.29
CA ASN A 121 -9.35 -31.60 11.82
C ASN A 121 -10.31 -31.72 13.01
N GLY A 122 -11.55 -31.24 12.81
CA GLY A 122 -12.59 -31.32 13.84
C GLY A 122 -13.55 -30.14 13.82
N PRO A 123 -14.51 -30.10 14.74
CA PRO A 123 -15.55 -29.07 14.79
C PRO A 123 -15.01 -27.64 14.88
N ALA A 124 -13.93 -27.42 15.63
CA ALA A 124 -13.30 -26.10 15.76
C ALA A 124 -12.85 -25.54 14.41
N LYS A 125 -12.27 -26.37 13.54
CA LYS A 125 -11.85 -25.99 12.19
C LYS A 125 -13.04 -25.59 11.34
N SER A 126 -14.10 -26.42 11.31
CA SER A 126 -15.31 -26.13 10.52
C SER A 126 -16.02 -24.86 10.99
N LYS A 127 -16.11 -24.65 12.32
CA LYS A 127 -16.66 -23.42 12.91
C LYS A 127 -15.83 -22.20 12.52
N GLY A 128 -14.48 -22.29 12.60
CA GLY A 128 -13.59 -21.22 12.19
C GLY A 128 -13.77 -20.84 10.72
N ILE A 129 -13.83 -21.82 9.82
CA ILE A 129 -14.10 -21.59 8.39
C ILE A 129 -15.40 -20.80 8.22
N ALA A 130 -16.47 -21.23 8.85
CA ALA A 130 -17.78 -20.56 8.72
C ALA A 130 -17.74 -19.11 9.23
N VAL A 131 -17.04 -18.83 10.34
CA VAL A 131 -16.84 -17.47 10.87
C VAL A 131 -16.07 -16.61 9.88
N GLY A 132 -14.99 -17.12 9.30
CA GLY A 132 -14.18 -16.39 8.32
C GLY A 132 -14.97 -16.04 7.04
N GLU A 133 -15.76 -16.98 6.52
CA GLU A 133 -16.60 -16.77 5.35
C GLU A 133 -17.71 -15.74 5.61
N GLN A 134 -18.33 -15.77 6.79
CA GLN A 134 -19.34 -14.79 7.19
C GLN A 134 -18.74 -13.38 7.31
N ALA A 135 -17.57 -13.25 7.95
CA ALA A 135 -16.88 -11.98 8.10
C ALA A 135 -16.52 -11.38 6.75
N ALA A 136 -15.98 -12.18 5.84
CA ALA A 136 -15.64 -11.75 4.49
C ALA A 136 -16.88 -11.34 3.69
N THR A 137 -17.96 -12.12 3.75
CA THR A 137 -19.22 -11.83 3.06
C THR A 137 -19.82 -10.52 3.56
N ALA A 138 -19.85 -10.29 4.87
CA ALA A 138 -20.34 -9.06 5.46
C ALA A 138 -19.51 -7.83 5.03
N CYS A 139 -18.18 -7.97 4.99
CA CYS A 139 -17.29 -6.91 4.53
C CYS A 139 -17.49 -6.61 3.03
N LEU A 140 -17.59 -7.65 2.20
CA LEU A 140 -17.82 -7.52 0.75
C LEU A 140 -19.20 -6.97 0.38
N ALA A 141 -20.20 -7.04 1.28
CA ALA A 141 -21.50 -6.42 1.09
C ALA A 141 -21.46 -4.88 1.15
N ARG A 142 -20.32 -4.30 1.51
CA ARG A 142 -20.11 -2.85 1.48
C ARG A 142 -20.29 -2.34 0.05
N THR A 143 -21.36 -1.56 -0.17
CA THR A 143 -21.65 -0.97 -1.48
C THR A 143 -20.62 0.12 -1.81
N ASP A 144 -20.24 0.18 -3.09
CA ASP A 144 -19.33 1.15 -3.65
C ASP A 144 -19.87 1.63 -5.00
N ASP A 145 -20.44 2.82 -5.01
CA ASP A 145 -21.22 3.35 -6.13
C ASP A 145 -20.35 4.01 -7.23
N ALA A 146 -19.03 4.01 -7.10
CA ALA A 146 -18.11 4.70 -8.00
C ALA A 146 -17.84 3.92 -9.31
N THR A 147 -18.90 3.44 -9.97
CA THR A 147 -18.83 2.73 -11.26
C THR A 147 -19.15 3.61 -12.47
N SER A 148 -19.36 4.90 -12.27
CA SER A 148 -19.67 5.83 -13.35
C SER A 148 -18.60 5.80 -14.44
N PRO A 149 -18.97 5.76 -15.73
CA PRO A 149 -18.01 5.85 -16.82
C PRO A 149 -17.13 7.09 -16.68
N ASP A 150 -15.87 6.94 -17.07
CA ASP A 150 -14.95 8.05 -17.06
C ASP A 150 -15.32 9.06 -18.15
N THR A 151 -15.41 10.32 -17.75
CA THR A 151 -15.64 11.44 -18.65
C THR A 151 -14.45 12.39 -18.70
N TYR A 152 -13.25 11.93 -18.30
CA TYR A 152 -12.04 12.75 -18.30
C TYR A 152 -11.79 13.33 -19.69
N ARG A 153 -11.64 14.65 -19.75
CA ARG A 153 -11.28 15.38 -20.98
C ARG A 153 -9.91 16.03 -20.80
N PRO A 154 -8.93 15.74 -21.68
CA PRO A 154 -7.63 16.39 -21.62
C PRO A 154 -7.74 17.88 -21.95
N HIS A 155 -6.91 18.67 -21.27
CA HIS A 155 -6.69 20.09 -21.54
C HIS A 155 -5.20 20.31 -21.83
N THR A 156 -4.85 21.41 -22.50
CA THR A 156 -3.48 21.67 -22.94
C THR A 156 -2.94 23.04 -22.51
N THR A 157 -3.60 23.72 -21.57
CA THR A 157 -3.10 24.97 -21.00
C THR A 157 -1.94 24.73 -20.03
N PRO A 158 -1.01 25.70 -19.87
CA PRO A 158 0.04 25.63 -18.86
C PRO A 158 -0.51 25.31 -17.46
N GLY A 159 0.19 24.49 -16.70
CA GLY A 159 -0.26 24.02 -15.37
C GLY A 159 -1.18 22.81 -15.38
N VAL A 160 -1.72 22.41 -16.53
CA VAL A 160 -2.71 21.32 -16.62
C VAL A 160 -2.07 20.01 -17.09
N TYR A 161 -2.49 18.91 -16.47
CA TYR A 161 -2.03 17.56 -16.81
C TYR A 161 -2.38 17.17 -18.25
N VAL A 162 -1.37 16.76 -18.99
CA VAL A 162 -1.49 16.28 -20.36
C VAL A 162 -1.26 14.76 -20.38
N PRO A 163 -2.31 13.96 -20.55
CA PRO A 163 -2.17 12.51 -20.63
C PRO A 163 -1.62 12.08 -21.99
N THR A 164 -0.70 11.14 -21.99
CA THR A 164 -0.21 10.45 -23.20
C THR A 164 -0.92 9.12 -23.43
N MET A 165 -1.68 8.65 -22.44
CA MET A 165 -2.50 7.44 -22.45
C MET A 165 -3.80 7.72 -21.68
N LEU A 166 -4.73 6.74 -21.63
CA LEU A 166 -5.92 6.87 -20.78
C LEU A 166 -5.51 7.10 -19.33
N PRO A 167 -6.01 8.17 -18.69
CA PRO A 167 -5.70 8.44 -17.30
C PRO A 167 -6.13 7.29 -16.37
N ALA A 168 -5.29 6.98 -15.41
CA ALA A 168 -5.57 5.91 -14.46
C ALA A 168 -6.62 6.34 -13.43
N VAL A 169 -7.62 5.51 -13.23
CA VAL A 169 -8.63 5.56 -12.15
C VAL A 169 -9.22 6.95 -11.85
N PRO A 170 -9.71 7.71 -12.85
CA PRO A 170 -10.15 9.10 -12.66
C PRO A 170 -11.35 9.25 -11.72
N ASN A 171 -12.14 8.20 -11.53
CA ASN A 171 -13.27 8.19 -10.62
C ASN A 171 -12.94 7.61 -9.22
N TRP A 172 -11.65 7.30 -8.93
CA TRP A 172 -11.28 6.67 -7.66
C TRP A 172 -11.64 7.51 -6.44
N GLY A 173 -11.52 8.83 -6.54
CA GLY A 173 -11.90 9.77 -5.48
C GLY A 173 -13.39 9.77 -5.09
N LYS A 174 -14.25 9.18 -5.93
CA LYS A 174 -15.69 9.03 -5.67
C LYS A 174 -16.03 7.75 -4.89
N ARG A 175 -15.06 6.86 -4.69
CA ARG A 175 -15.26 5.62 -3.95
C ARG A 175 -15.59 5.90 -2.48
N LYS A 176 -16.42 5.03 -1.90
CA LYS A 176 -16.80 5.13 -0.48
C LYS A 176 -15.60 4.81 0.41
N PRO A 177 -15.11 5.79 1.22
CA PRO A 177 -14.00 5.56 2.14
C PRO A 177 -14.41 4.69 3.33
N TRP A 178 -13.45 4.23 4.11
CA TRP A 178 -13.66 3.46 5.35
C TRP A 178 -13.95 4.36 6.55
N VAL A 179 -13.17 5.43 6.69
CA VAL A 179 -13.14 6.32 7.85
C VAL A 179 -13.53 7.75 7.47
N LEU A 180 -13.07 8.21 6.32
CA LEU A 180 -13.44 9.52 5.81
C LEU A 180 -14.93 9.55 5.41
N SER A 181 -15.55 10.71 5.46
CA SER A 181 -16.92 10.90 4.96
C SER A 181 -17.00 10.94 3.44
N SER A 182 -15.91 11.39 2.78
CA SER A 182 -15.75 11.44 1.32
C SER A 182 -14.28 11.65 0.96
N GLY A 183 -13.92 11.44 -0.32
CA GLY A 183 -12.57 11.77 -0.83
C GLY A 183 -12.21 13.25 -0.66
N ALA A 184 -13.20 14.12 -0.67
CA ALA A 184 -13.01 15.56 -0.57
C ALA A 184 -12.79 16.08 0.87
N GLN A 185 -13.01 15.24 1.90
CA GLN A 185 -13.00 15.68 3.32
C GLN A 185 -11.70 16.40 3.72
N LEU A 186 -10.56 15.91 3.23
CA LEU A 186 -9.23 16.46 3.53
C LEU A 186 -8.55 17.02 2.28
N ARG A 187 -9.34 17.42 1.26
CA ARG A 187 -8.77 18.03 0.05
C ARG A 187 -7.94 19.24 0.42
N PRO A 188 -6.65 19.31 0.02
CA PRO A 188 -5.78 20.43 0.36
C PRO A 188 -6.13 21.67 -0.46
N GLY A 189 -5.48 22.79 -0.18
CA GLY A 189 -5.48 23.95 -1.09
C GLY A 189 -4.89 23.61 -2.47
N PRO A 190 -5.00 24.52 -3.44
CA PRO A 190 -4.46 24.31 -4.78
C PRO A 190 -2.93 24.17 -4.79
N PRO A 191 -2.34 23.61 -5.87
CA PRO A 191 -0.88 23.62 -6.04
C PRO A 191 -0.36 25.07 -6.11
N PRO A 192 0.94 25.30 -5.90
CA PRO A 192 1.56 26.62 -5.98
C PRO A 192 1.27 27.30 -7.33
N ALA A 193 1.03 28.61 -7.30
CA ALA A 193 0.93 29.39 -8.52
C ALA A 193 2.23 29.28 -9.33
N LEU A 194 2.14 29.18 -10.66
CA LEU A 194 3.31 28.96 -11.52
C LEU A 194 4.31 30.12 -11.45
N THR A 195 3.85 31.34 -11.12
CA THR A 195 4.68 32.53 -10.96
C THR A 195 5.31 32.65 -9.55
N SER A 196 5.06 31.69 -8.64
CA SER A 196 5.55 31.77 -7.26
C SER A 196 7.00 31.27 -7.11
N GLU A 197 7.69 31.75 -6.06
CA GLU A 197 9.01 31.26 -5.66
C GLU A 197 9.00 29.76 -5.28
N THR A 198 7.90 29.29 -4.67
CA THR A 198 7.72 27.88 -4.36
C THR A 198 7.71 27.02 -5.62
N TRP A 199 7.03 27.47 -6.66
CA TRP A 199 7.06 26.77 -7.95
C TRP A 199 8.47 26.75 -8.55
N ALA A 200 9.16 27.89 -8.62
CA ALA A 200 10.50 27.96 -9.18
C ALA A 200 11.50 27.06 -8.42
N ARG A 201 11.45 27.05 -7.09
CA ARG A 201 12.26 26.15 -6.25
C ARG A 201 12.02 24.68 -6.62
N ASP A 202 10.78 24.26 -6.60
CA ASP A 202 10.38 22.86 -6.80
C ASP A 202 10.65 22.39 -8.25
N TYR A 203 10.41 23.27 -9.21
CA TYR A 203 10.72 23.03 -10.61
C TYR A 203 12.23 22.81 -10.82
N ASN A 204 13.07 23.71 -10.30
CA ASN A 204 14.51 23.61 -10.47
C ASN A 204 15.12 22.42 -9.72
N GLU A 205 14.60 22.11 -8.52
CA GLU A 205 15.01 20.93 -7.78
C GLU A 205 14.74 19.63 -8.55
N ILE A 206 13.52 19.43 -9.04
CA ILE A 206 13.18 18.22 -9.76
C ILE A 206 13.83 18.15 -11.13
N LYS A 207 14.01 19.29 -11.81
CA LYS A 207 14.76 19.39 -13.05
C LYS A 207 16.18 18.86 -12.89
N ALA A 208 16.85 19.23 -11.79
CA ALA A 208 18.22 18.82 -11.48
C ALA A 208 18.30 17.36 -11.00
N LEU A 209 17.54 17.00 -9.98
CA LEU A 209 17.67 15.70 -9.29
C LEU A 209 16.85 14.59 -9.97
N GLY A 210 15.70 14.92 -10.55
CA GLY A 210 14.76 13.97 -11.13
C GLY A 210 15.06 13.56 -12.58
N ALA A 211 16.02 14.21 -13.24
CA ALA A 211 16.37 13.92 -14.62
C ALA A 211 16.89 12.49 -14.80
N LYS A 212 16.54 11.83 -15.92
CA LYS A 212 17.02 10.49 -16.28
C LYS A 212 18.55 10.40 -16.22
N ASN A 213 19.23 11.40 -16.76
CA ASN A 213 20.70 11.51 -16.82
C ASN A 213 21.21 12.58 -15.86
N SER A 214 20.63 12.69 -14.64
CA SER A 214 21.08 13.67 -13.65
C SER A 214 22.54 13.44 -13.27
N THR A 215 23.34 14.51 -13.31
CA THR A 215 24.71 14.56 -12.80
C THR A 215 24.78 15.04 -11.35
N GLN A 216 23.66 15.49 -10.79
CA GLN A 216 23.57 16.00 -9.41
C GLN A 216 23.02 14.95 -8.43
N ARG A 217 22.25 13.97 -8.94
CA ARG A 217 21.72 12.87 -8.11
C ARG A 217 22.84 11.90 -7.75
N THR A 218 23.01 11.64 -6.45
CA THR A 218 24.03 10.70 -5.95
C THR A 218 23.63 9.24 -6.26
N PRO A 219 24.58 8.27 -6.21
CA PRO A 219 24.26 6.85 -6.33
C PRO A 219 23.24 6.37 -5.30
N GLU A 220 23.30 6.84 -4.04
CA GLU A 220 22.33 6.49 -3.00
C GLU A 220 20.94 7.05 -3.31
N GLN A 221 20.82 8.28 -3.76
CA GLN A 221 19.54 8.86 -4.20
C GLN A 221 18.95 8.09 -5.40
N THR A 222 19.81 7.59 -6.29
CA THR A 222 19.38 6.72 -7.39
C THR A 222 18.89 5.37 -6.89
N ALA A 223 19.54 4.78 -5.89
CA ALA A 223 19.08 3.54 -5.27
C ALA A 223 17.74 3.72 -4.53
N ILE A 224 17.56 4.83 -3.82
CA ILE A 224 16.31 5.21 -3.18
C ILE A 224 15.19 5.34 -4.24
N ALA A 225 15.41 6.10 -5.30
CA ALA A 225 14.46 6.25 -6.40
C ALA A 225 14.04 4.88 -6.96
N ARG A 226 15.01 4.06 -7.35
CA ARG A 226 14.73 2.74 -7.91
C ARG A 226 13.98 1.81 -6.95
N PHE A 227 14.23 1.91 -5.65
CA PHE A 227 13.52 1.13 -4.65
C PHE A 227 12.04 1.50 -4.58
N TRP A 228 11.73 2.81 -4.56
CA TRP A 228 10.39 3.35 -4.42
C TRP A 228 9.63 3.55 -5.73
N GLU A 229 10.21 3.11 -6.86
CA GLU A 229 9.44 2.90 -8.10
C GLU A 229 8.36 1.81 -7.88
N ALA A 230 8.63 0.85 -7.01
CA ALA A 230 7.66 -0.15 -6.59
C ALA A 230 6.51 0.48 -5.80
N THR A 231 5.30 -0.02 -6.03
CA THR A 231 4.08 0.52 -5.43
C THR A 231 3.53 -0.40 -4.34
N ALA A 232 2.65 0.16 -3.49
CA ALA A 232 1.84 -0.66 -2.58
C ALA A 232 1.00 -1.70 -3.38
N PRO A 233 0.71 -2.89 -2.82
CA PRO A 233 1.00 -3.33 -1.45
C PRO A 233 2.38 -3.93 -1.24
N ALA A 234 3.18 -4.22 -2.29
CA ALA A 234 4.40 -4.99 -2.18
C ALA A 234 5.40 -4.42 -1.17
N VAL A 235 5.58 -3.10 -1.15
CA VAL A 235 6.63 -2.44 -0.35
C VAL A 235 6.17 -1.87 1.00
N TYR A 236 4.87 -1.63 1.20
CA TYR A 236 4.38 -1.04 2.47
C TYR A 236 3.96 -2.08 3.51
N TRP A 237 3.40 -3.21 3.10
CA TRP A 237 3.00 -4.25 4.04
C TRP A 237 4.16 -4.89 4.80
N PRO A 238 5.36 -5.10 4.21
CA PRO A 238 6.52 -5.53 4.99
C PRO A 238 6.85 -4.57 6.15
N VAL A 239 6.74 -3.25 5.91
CA VAL A 239 6.94 -2.22 6.96
C VAL A 239 5.92 -2.38 8.09
N ALA A 240 4.63 -2.58 7.76
CA ALA A 240 3.59 -2.85 8.76
C ALA A 240 3.86 -4.14 9.55
N ARG A 241 4.30 -5.21 8.86
CA ARG A 241 4.66 -6.47 9.51
C ARG A 241 5.87 -6.35 10.43
N SER A 242 6.80 -5.44 10.18
CA SER A 242 7.92 -5.20 11.12
C SER A 242 7.43 -4.83 12.52
N VAL A 243 6.30 -4.10 12.61
CA VAL A 243 5.65 -3.78 13.89
C VAL A 243 4.78 -4.94 14.38
N ALA A 244 4.00 -5.57 13.49
CA ALA A 244 3.12 -6.67 13.84
C ALA A 244 3.85 -7.92 14.39
N THR A 245 5.12 -8.10 14.04
CA THR A 245 5.94 -9.24 14.50
C THR A 245 6.80 -8.94 15.75
N MET A 246 6.60 -7.78 16.38
CA MET A 246 7.30 -7.47 17.64
C MET A 246 6.92 -8.47 18.76
N PRO A 247 7.86 -8.77 19.66
CA PRO A 247 7.57 -9.64 20.82
C PRO A 247 6.39 -9.14 21.66
N GLY A 248 5.60 -10.07 22.19
CA GLY A 248 4.48 -9.76 23.10
C GLY A 248 3.19 -9.36 22.41
N ARG A 249 3.14 -9.30 21.09
CA ARG A 249 1.92 -9.07 20.33
C ARG A 249 1.12 -10.36 20.16
N ASP A 250 -0.20 -10.25 20.20
CA ASP A 250 -1.12 -11.36 19.97
C ASP A 250 -1.87 -11.21 18.62
N VAL A 251 -2.51 -12.27 18.20
CA VAL A 251 -3.23 -12.38 16.94
C VAL A 251 -4.30 -11.30 16.76
N THR A 252 -5.01 -10.93 17.84
CA THR A 252 -6.06 -9.89 17.79
C THR A 252 -5.48 -8.49 17.65
N ALA A 253 -4.37 -8.21 18.34
CA ALA A 253 -3.65 -6.95 18.21
C ALA A 253 -3.07 -6.80 16.78
N ASN A 254 -2.57 -7.87 16.21
CA ASN A 254 -2.05 -7.87 14.84
C ASN A 254 -3.18 -7.69 13.80
N ALA A 255 -4.30 -8.40 13.96
CA ALA A 255 -5.46 -8.23 13.08
C ALA A 255 -5.98 -6.79 13.12
N ARG A 256 -6.06 -6.17 14.31
CA ARG A 256 -6.44 -4.78 14.49
C ARG A 256 -5.48 -3.82 13.78
N LEU A 257 -4.18 -3.93 14.03
CA LEU A 257 -3.17 -3.07 13.42
C LEU A 257 -3.27 -3.10 11.89
N LEU A 258 -3.30 -4.31 11.31
CA LEU A 258 -3.32 -4.46 9.87
C LEU A 258 -4.66 -4.00 9.25
N ALA A 259 -5.79 -4.13 9.95
CA ALA A 259 -7.08 -3.58 9.50
C ALA A 259 -7.04 -2.05 9.46
N ILE A 260 -6.57 -1.39 10.53
CA ILE A 260 -6.45 0.07 10.57
C ILE A 260 -5.51 0.56 9.47
N ALA A 261 -4.35 -0.10 9.28
CA ALA A 261 -3.40 0.22 8.23
C ALA A 261 -4.03 0.08 6.83
N GLY A 262 -4.79 -0.98 6.58
CA GLY A 262 -5.49 -1.20 5.32
C GLY A 262 -6.51 -0.11 5.03
N MET A 263 -7.35 0.22 6.00
CA MET A 263 -8.35 1.28 5.86
C MET A 263 -7.70 2.65 5.63
N ALA A 264 -6.65 2.98 6.37
CA ALA A 264 -5.94 4.25 6.24
C ALA A 264 -5.27 4.41 4.86
N MET A 265 -4.63 3.37 4.36
CA MET A 265 -3.98 3.40 3.04
C MET A 265 -4.99 3.47 1.88
N ASP A 266 -6.14 2.79 1.99
CA ASP A 266 -7.19 2.86 0.97
C ASP A 266 -7.87 4.23 0.96
N ASP A 267 -8.22 4.78 2.13
CA ASP A 267 -8.78 6.13 2.25
C ASP A 267 -7.80 7.20 1.76
N ALA A 268 -6.50 7.01 2.00
CA ALA A 268 -5.46 7.88 1.47
C ALA A 268 -5.50 7.93 -0.07
N LEU A 269 -5.71 6.78 -0.72
CA LEU A 269 -5.84 6.74 -2.18
C LEU A 269 -7.16 7.35 -2.66
N VAL A 270 -8.26 7.16 -1.95
CA VAL A 270 -9.53 7.83 -2.27
C VAL A 270 -9.34 9.36 -2.19
N ALA A 271 -8.76 9.88 -1.12
CA ALA A 271 -8.54 11.30 -0.91
C ALA A 271 -7.55 11.92 -1.93
N VAL A 272 -6.45 11.22 -2.21
CA VAL A 272 -5.46 11.77 -3.16
C VAL A 272 -5.97 11.78 -4.58
N PHE A 273 -6.74 10.78 -5.02
CA PHE A 273 -7.30 10.77 -6.36
C PHE A 273 -8.45 11.76 -6.54
N ASP A 274 -9.21 12.07 -5.49
CA ASP A 274 -10.13 13.20 -5.48
C ASP A 274 -9.40 14.52 -5.74
N ALA A 275 -8.34 14.81 -4.98
CA ALA A 275 -7.56 16.04 -5.15
C ALA A 275 -6.85 16.11 -6.51
N LYS A 276 -6.25 14.99 -6.96
CA LYS A 276 -5.55 14.92 -8.26
C LYS A 276 -6.45 15.32 -9.43
N TYR A 277 -7.63 14.75 -9.52
CA TYR A 277 -8.56 15.03 -10.61
C TYR A 277 -9.36 16.33 -10.41
N THR A 278 -9.38 16.89 -9.19
CA THR A 278 -9.90 18.23 -8.93
C THR A 278 -8.93 19.30 -9.43
N TYR A 279 -7.64 19.19 -9.12
CA TYR A 279 -6.64 20.20 -9.49
C TYR A 279 -6.04 19.96 -10.86
N ASN A 280 -6.02 18.72 -11.33
CA ASN A 280 -5.55 18.33 -12.66
C ASN A 280 -4.17 18.89 -13.02
N PHE A 281 -3.23 18.92 -12.07
CA PHE A 281 -1.95 19.60 -12.19
C PHE A 281 -0.94 18.81 -13.04
N TRP A 282 -0.16 19.50 -13.84
CA TRP A 282 0.79 18.91 -14.79
C TRP A 282 1.99 18.23 -14.14
N ARG A 283 2.49 17.21 -14.83
CA ARG A 283 3.67 16.46 -14.43
C ARG A 283 4.96 17.18 -14.78
N PRO A 284 6.09 16.91 -14.05
CA PRO A 284 7.38 17.53 -14.33
C PRO A 284 7.83 17.41 -15.77
N ILE A 285 7.60 16.28 -16.43
CA ILE A 285 7.95 16.09 -17.84
C ILE A 285 7.27 17.11 -18.75
N THR A 286 6.01 17.42 -18.50
CA THR A 286 5.27 18.43 -19.27
C THR A 286 5.74 19.83 -18.93
N ALA A 287 5.84 20.13 -17.62
CA ALA A 287 6.25 21.45 -17.14
C ALA A 287 7.66 21.84 -17.62
N ILE A 288 8.64 20.94 -17.45
CA ILE A 288 10.03 21.25 -17.80
C ILE A 288 10.23 21.37 -19.32
N ARG A 289 9.49 20.57 -20.11
CA ARG A 289 9.51 20.72 -21.57
C ARG A 289 8.78 21.94 -22.09
N SER A 290 8.02 22.63 -21.24
CA SER A 290 7.23 23.81 -21.55
C SER A 290 7.49 24.94 -20.53
N GLY A 291 8.68 25.01 -19.94
CA GLY A 291 9.02 25.96 -18.88
C GLY A 291 8.98 27.42 -19.33
N ASP A 292 9.02 27.69 -20.64
CA ASP A 292 8.83 28.98 -21.24
C ASP A 292 7.35 29.47 -21.26
N LEU A 293 6.42 28.63 -20.82
CA LEU A 293 4.98 28.93 -20.83
C LEU A 293 4.38 29.14 -19.43
N ASP A 294 5.14 28.98 -18.37
CA ASP A 294 4.63 29.10 -16.99
C ASP A 294 4.61 30.54 -16.45
N GLY A 295 5.22 31.47 -17.17
CA GLY A 295 5.27 32.88 -16.82
C GLY A 295 6.21 33.18 -15.62
N ASN A 296 7.21 32.34 -15.38
CA ASN A 296 8.18 32.49 -14.31
C ASN A 296 9.60 32.55 -14.85
N ASP A 297 10.20 33.74 -14.77
CA ASP A 297 11.57 34.01 -15.29
C ASP A 297 12.66 33.16 -14.58
N ALA A 298 12.36 32.53 -13.44
CA ALA A 298 13.28 31.68 -12.71
C ALA A 298 13.22 30.18 -13.12
N THR A 299 12.42 29.85 -14.13
CA THR A 299 12.29 28.51 -14.69
C THR A 299 12.67 28.47 -16.15
N ASP A 300 13.55 27.55 -16.54
CA ASP A 300 14.04 27.41 -17.90
C ASP A 300 13.49 26.16 -18.57
N ARG A 301 13.06 26.27 -19.81
CA ARG A 301 12.65 25.14 -20.64
C ARG A 301 13.82 24.21 -20.95
N ASP A 302 13.57 22.88 -20.83
CA ASP A 302 14.41 21.84 -21.41
C ASP A 302 13.55 20.87 -22.22
N ALA A 303 13.56 21.04 -23.52
CA ALA A 303 12.73 20.22 -24.43
C ALA A 303 13.11 18.73 -24.44
N SER A 304 14.31 18.38 -24.00
CA SER A 304 14.83 17.01 -23.98
C SER A 304 14.68 16.33 -22.62
N TRP A 305 14.27 17.05 -21.58
CA TRP A 305 14.19 16.51 -20.23
C TRP A 305 13.26 15.29 -20.14
N ALA A 306 13.71 14.28 -19.45
CA ALA A 306 12.94 13.09 -19.11
C ALA A 306 13.15 12.70 -17.65
N PRO A 307 12.11 12.22 -16.96
CA PRO A 307 12.24 11.75 -15.59
C PRO A 307 13.04 10.46 -15.51
N PHE A 308 13.52 10.13 -14.31
CA PHE A 308 14.29 8.91 -14.06
C PHE A 308 13.46 7.65 -14.23
N ILE A 309 12.19 7.67 -13.80
CA ILE A 309 11.22 6.60 -14.01
C ILE A 309 10.09 7.05 -14.92
N ASP A 310 9.29 6.12 -15.42
CA ASP A 310 8.12 6.44 -16.22
C ASP A 310 7.10 7.26 -15.43
N THR A 311 6.57 8.29 -16.08
CA THR A 311 5.58 9.20 -15.46
C THR A 311 4.26 8.46 -15.22
N PRO A 312 3.74 8.43 -13.98
CA PRO A 312 2.45 7.83 -13.69
C PRO A 312 1.30 8.50 -14.45
N MET A 313 0.37 7.71 -14.97
CA MET A 313 -0.73 8.15 -15.84
C MET A 313 -1.90 8.77 -15.07
N HIS A 314 -1.62 9.78 -14.26
CA HIS A 314 -2.61 10.58 -13.54
C HIS A 314 -2.00 11.92 -13.14
N PRO A 315 -2.83 12.95 -12.82
CA PRO A 315 -2.35 14.28 -12.45
C PRO A 315 -1.32 14.25 -11.32
N GLU A 316 -0.47 15.26 -11.28
CA GLU A 316 0.68 15.29 -10.40
C GLU A 316 0.30 15.45 -8.93
N TYR A 317 -0.52 16.46 -8.58
CA TYR A 317 -0.70 16.98 -7.21
C TYR A 317 -1.96 16.44 -6.52
N PRO A 318 -1.85 16.05 -5.23
CA PRO A 318 -0.63 15.81 -4.43
C PRO A 318 -0.04 14.40 -4.63
N CYS A 319 1.10 14.11 -3.99
CA CYS A 319 1.87 12.87 -4.13
C CYS A 319 1.14 11.65 -3.54
N ALA A 320 0.86 10.63 -4.36
CA ALA A 320 0.15 9.42 -3.94
C ALA A 320 1.00 8.48 -3.04
N HIS A 321 2.30 8.32 -3.32
CA HIS A 321 3.19 7.54 -2.47
C HIS A 321 3.31 8.16 -1.08
N CYS A 322 3.42 9.48 -1.03
CA CYS A 322 3.60 10.22 0.21
C CYS A 322 2.38 10.14 1.13
N ILE A 323 1.17 10.23 0.56
CA ILE A 323 -0.06 10.13 1.35
C ILE A 323 -0.24 8.70 1.91
N VAL A 324 0.08 7.66 1.13
CA VAL A 324 -0.02 6.26 1.58
C VAL A 324 1.02 5.96 2.64
N SER A 325 2.30 6.31 2.43
CA SER A 325 3.35 6.08 3.42
C SER A 325 3.11 6.80 4.73
N SER A 326 2.64 8.06 4.67
CA SER A 326 2.35 8.84 5.88
C SER A 326 1.09 8.39 6.61
N SER A 327 0.07 7.89 5.90
CA SER A 327 -1.10 7.30 6.55
C SER A 327 -0.75 6.03 7.31
N LEU A 328 0.04 5.14 6.69
CA LEU A 328 0.61 3.99 7.37
C LEU A 328 1.50 4.42 8.54
N GLY A 329 2.38 5.40 8.33
CA GLY A 329 3.29 5.90 9.35
C GLY A 329 2.56 6.42 10.59
N ALA A 330 1.45 7.15 10.42
CA ALA A 330 0.63 7.62 11.54
C ALA A 330 0.00 6.46 12.33
N VAL A 331 -0.48 5.43 11.64
CA VAL A 331 -1.00 4.21 12.27
C VAL A 331 0.09 3.49 13.07
N LEU A 332 1.28 3.30 12.48
CA LEU A 332 2.40 2.64 13.17
C LEU A 332 2.88 3.42 14.40
N LYS A 333 2.98 4.74 14.30
CA LYS A 333 3.32 5.60 15.45
C LYS A 333 2.31 5.50 16.59
N ALA A 334 1.03 5.51 16.27
CA ALA A 334 -0.03 5.36 17.26
C ALA A 334 0.02 3.98 17.94
N GLU A 335 0.32 2.93 17.19
CA GLU A 335 0.45 1.57 17.71
C GLU A 335 1.68 1.38 18.59
N LEU A 336 2.79 1.99 18.23
CA LEU A 336 4.04 1.96 19.01
C LEU A 336 3.92 2.80 20.29
N GLY A 337 3.20 3.92 20.26
CA GLY A 337 3.11 4.84 21.40
C GLY A 337 4.49 5.27 21.87
N ALA A 338 4.86 4.97 23.12
CA ALA A 338 6.18 5.24 23.71
C ALA A 338 7.19 4.10 23.46
N THR A 339 6.78 2.99 22.87
CA THR A 339 7.66 1.86 22.58
C THR A 339 8.64 2.24 21.46
N PRO A 340 9.93 1.99 21.60
CA PRO A 340 10.90 2.23 20.53
C PRO A 340 10.50 1.50 19.24
N SER A 341 10.70 2.16 18.10
CA SER A 341 10.47 1.55 16.80
C SER A 341 11.39 0.33 16.62
N PRO A 342 10.87 -0.81 16.15
CA PRO A 342 11.73 -1.86 15.65
C PRO A 342 12.46 -1.37 14.40
N THR A 343 13.48 -2.09 13.96
CA THR A 343 13.99 -1.88 12.59
C THR A 343 12.90 -2.21 11.60
N LEU A 344 12.41 -1.20 10.90
CA LEU A 344 11.46 -1.37 9.81
C LEU A 344 12.21 -1.88 8.58
N SER A 345 11.61 -2.75 7.80
CA SER A 345 12.26 -3.34 6.63
C SER A 345 11.29 -3.57 5.48
N SER A 346 11.78 -3.43 4.27
CA SER A 346 11.07 -3.82 3.06
C SER A 346 12.03 -4.24 1.95
N THR A 347 11.48 -4.90 0.92
CA THR A 347 12.22 -5.39 -0.25
C THR A 347 11.51 -4.91 -1.51
N SER A 348 12.26 -4.45 -2.50
CA SER A 348 11.72 -4.03 -3.80
C SER A 348 12.19 -4.94 -4.92
N ALA A 349 11.24 -5.60 -5.60
CA ALA A 349 11.55 -6.41 -6.78
C ALA A 349 12.05 -5.54 -7.95
N LEU A 350 11.55 -4.30 -8.08
CA LEU A 350 11.99 -3.37 -9.13
C LEU A 350 13.43 -2.86 -8.91
N ALA A 351 13.92 -2.97 -7.67
CA ALA A 351 15.34 -2.71 -7.33
C ALA A 351 16.17 -4.01 -7.26
N GLY A 352 15.82 -5.04 -8.04
CA GLY A 352 16.56 -6.30 -8.08
C GLY A 352 16.52 -7.10 -6.77
N GLY A 353 15.50 -6.92 -5.94
CA GLY A 353 15.38 -7.57 -4.64
C GLY A 353 16.15 -6.84 -3.52
N ALA A 354 16.58 -5.61 -3.75
CA ALA A 354 17.25 -4.82 -2.71
C ALA A 354 16.38 -4.71 -1.45
N VAL A 355 17.02 -4.80 -0.29
CA VAL A 355 16.39 -4.61 1.02
C VAL A 355 16.78 -3.24 1.54
N ARG A 356 15.80 -2.48 2.04
CA ARG A 356 16.04 -1.25 2.79
C ARG A 356 15.48 -1.35 4.19
N THR A 357 16.14 -0.66 5.12
CA THR A 357 15.78 -0.66 6.54
C THR A 357 15.76 0.76 7.09
N TRP A 358 14.85 1.01 8.04
CA TRP A 358 14.72 2.31 8.72
C TRP A 358 14.65 2.11 10.22
N LYS A 359 15.31 3.00 10.97
CA LYS A 359 15.35 2.97 12.43
C LYS A 359 14.11 3.59 13.06
N SER A 360 13.34 4.35 12.29
CA SER A 360 12.12 5.01 12.75
C SER A 360 11.08 5.09 11.65
N VAL A 361 9.84 5.30 12.06
CA VAL A 361 8.73 5.56 11.13
C VAL A 361 8.96 6.86 10.36
N ASP A 362 9.60 7.86 10.96
CA ASP A 362 9.90 9.14 10.29
C ASP A 362 10.93 8.97 9.19
N GLU A 363 11.99 8.21 9.41
CA GLU A 363 12.97 7.88 8.36
C GLU A 363 12.30 7.21 7.16
N PHE A 364 11.42 6.22 7.41
CA PHE A 364 10.67 5.55 6.35
C PHE A 364 9.81 6.54 5.54
N VAL A 365 9.00 7.36 6.21
CA VAL A 365 8.10 8.32 5.55
C VAL A 365 8.90 9.37 4.76
N GLN A 366 9.99 9.88 5.34
CA GLN A 366 10.85 10.87 4.70
C GLN A 366 11.52 10.30 3.45
N GLU A 367 12.02 9.08 3.50
CA GLU A 367 12.68 8.46 2.35
C GLU A 367 11.69 8.27 1.19
N VAL A 368 10.45 7.84 1.47
CA VAL A 368 9.41 7.76 0.43
C VAL A 368 9.15 9.11 -0.22
N ALA A 369 9.09 10.18 0.58
CA ALA A 369 8.82 11.53 0.07
C ALA A 369 9.93 12.03 -0.85
N VAL A 370 11.19 11.91 -0.46
CA VAL A 370 12.33 12.38 -1.29
C VAL A 370 12.55 11.50 -2.52
N ALA A 371 12.22 10.21 -2.44
CA ALA A 371 12.30 9.29 -3.57
C ALA A 371 11.52 9.81 -4.79
N ARG A 372 10.35 10.40 -4.56
CA ARG A 372 9.49 10.89 -5.65
C ARG A 372 10.06 12.09 -6.39
N ILE A 373 10.91 12.88 -5.73
CA ILE A 373 11.68 13.96 -6.34
C ILE A 373 12.81 13.35 -7.19
N TYR A 374 13.54 12.39 -6.62
CA TYR A 374 14.63 11.68 -7.33
C TYR A 374 14.14 10.87 -8.53
N ASP A 375 12.92 10.38 -8.47
CA ASP A 375 12.21 9.73 -9.57
C ASP A 375 11.87 10.69 -10.74
N GLY A 376 11.79 11.99 -10.45
CA GLY A 376 11.41 13.00 -11.43
C GLY A 376 9.89 13.09 -11.69
N VAL A 377 9.06 12.66 -10.74
CA VAL A 377 7.61 12.56 -10.96
C VAL A 377 6.73 13.38 -10.02
N HIS A 378 7.29 13.89 -8.90
CA HIS A 378 6.57 14.75 -7.96
C HIS A 378 7.42 15.92 -7.46
N TYR A 379 6.82 17.13 -7.43
CA TYR A 379 7.42 18.31 -6.84
C TYR A 379 7.48 18.24 -5.32
N ARG A 380 8.41 18.96 -4.69
CA ARG A 380 8.58 18.97 -3.23
C ARG A 380 7.30 19.37 -2.50
N ASN A 381 6.64 20.45 -2.90
CA ASN A 381 5.35 20.86 -2.31
C ASN A 381 4.32 19.73 -2.37
N SER A 382 4.25 19.04 -3.50
CA SER A 382 3.34 17.89 -3.68
C SER A 382 3.64 16.75 -2.70
N THR A 383 4.92 16.50 -2.40
CA THR A 383 5.32 15.47 -1.42
C THR A 383 5.00 15.89 0.01
N GLU A 384 5.21 17.14 0.36
CA GLU A 384 4.90 17.73 1.65
C GLU A 384 3.40 17.70 1.94
N VAL A 385 2.58 18.18 0.98
CA VAL A 385 1.12 18.17 1.09
C VAL A 385 0.57 16.74 1.18
N GLY A 386 1.04 15.84 0.32
CA GLY A 386 0.64 14.44 0.38
C GLY A 386 0.96 13.81 1.73
N SER A 387 2.13 14.06 2.28
CA SER A 387 2.53 13.57 3.61
C SER A 387 1.66 14.13 4.73
N ALA A 388 1.35 15.42 4.69
CA ALA A 388 0.47 16.05 5.69
C ALA A 388 -0.95 15.48 5.64
N MET A 389 -1.52 15.28 4.46
CA MET A 389 -2.83 14.63 4.28
C MET A 389 -2.82 13.20 4.82
N GLY A 390 -1.80 12.42 4.45
CA GLY A 390 -1.67 11.03 4.89
C GLY A 390 -1.62 10.90 6.41
N LYS A 391 -0.84 11.75 7.08
CA LYS A 391 -0.76 11.79 8.54
C LYS A 391 -2.15 11.99 9.16
N GLN A 392 -2.93 12.98 8.69
CA GLN A 392 -4.28 13.24 9.21
C GLN A 392 -5.21 12.04 8.98
N ILE A 393 -5.13 11.37 7.82
CA ILE A 393 -5.97 10.20 7.52
C ILE A 393 -5.62 9.04 8.46
N GLY A 394 -4.34 8.75 8.67
CA GLY A 394 -3.92 7.71 9.60
C GLY A 394 -4.36 7.98 11.04
N GLU A 395 -4.25 9.23 11.51
CA GLU A 395 -4.73 9.66 12.83
C GLU A 395 -6.25 9.49 12.96
N LEU A 396 -7.02 9.84 11.92
CA LEU A 396 -8.47 9.62 11.89
C LEU A 396 -8.82 8.13 11.90
N ALA A 397 -8.10 7.30 11.17
CA ALA A 397 -8.32 5.86 11.16
C ALA A 397 -8.10 5.24 12.54
N VAL A 398 -7.04 5.64 13.24
CA VAL A 398 -6.77 5.18 14.62
C VAL A 398 -7.85 5.67 15.58
N LYS A 399 -8.24 6.95 15.50
CA LYS A 399 -9.24 7.54 16.36
C LYS A 399 -10.64 6.95 16.15
N GLY A 400 -10.99 6.67 14.90
CA GLY A 400 -12.31 6.13 14.52
C GLY A 400 -12.45 4.62 14.76
N PHE A 401 -11.36 3.90 15.00
CA PHE A 401 -11.42 2.46 15.24
C PHE A 401 -11.96 2.13 16.64
N PRO A 402 -12.79 1.08 16.78
CA PRO A 402 -13.35 0.71 18.08
C PRO A 402 -12.29 0.50 19.15
N LYS A 403 -12.59 0.95 20.38
CA LYS A 403 -11.74 0.68 21.55
C LYS A 403 -12.07 -0.69 22.14
N PRO A 404 -11.12 -1.34 22.85
CA PRO A 404 -11.38 -2.63 23.50
C PRO A 404 -12.61 -2.55 24.42
N ILE A 405 -13.38 -3.64 24.46
CA ILE A 405 -14.43 -3.85 25.45
C ILE A 405 -13.71 -4.13 26.79
N ARG A 406 -14.04 -3.36 27.82
CA ARG A 406 -13.44 -3.53 29.17
C ARG A 406 -13.88 -4.81 29.84
#